data_d5f4486b4373576e1ccde26679f65c0b
#
_entry.id   d5f4486b4373576e1ccde26679f65c0b
#
_cell.length_a   1.000
_cell.length_b   1.000
_cell.length_c   1.000
_cell.angle_alpha   90.00
_cell.angle_beta   90.00
_cell.angle_gamma   90.00
#
_symmetry.space_group_name_H-M   'P 1'
#
loop_
_entity.id
_entity.type
_entity.pdbx_description
1 polymer ?
#
loop_
_entity_poly.entity_id
_entity_poly.type
_entity_poly.pdbx_seq_one_letter_code
_entity_poly.pdbx_strand_id
1 'polypeptide(L)'
;MDLLKAADVLSLHCPLTNETVGLIGHEALAVMKPTVVIINVARGEVVDEDALALALKEGRIGGASLDVFIGEPITPGNPLMAVAGDKVVLTPHMAGATMESQMRIITMTVENLAAVIEGREPINLVT
;
A
#
# COMPACT_ATOMS: atom_id res chain seq x y z
N MET A 1 -8.15 16.58 1.29
CA MET A 1 -8.34 16.77 2.77
C MET A 1 -9.68 16.20 3.27
N ASP A 2 -10.79 16.38 2.56
CA ASP A 2 -12.11 15.91 3.04
C ASP A 2 -12.22 14.38 3.13
N LEU A 3 -11.61 13.64 2.18
CA LEU A 3 -11.54 12.18 2.22
C LEU A 3 -10.88 11.67 3.52
N LEU A 4 -9.74 12.25 3.89
CA LEU A 4 -8.96 11.81 5.07
C LEU A 4 -9.75 12.00 6.38
N LYS A 5 -10.53 13.09 6.48
CA LYS A 5 -11.39 13.38 7.66
C LYS A 5 -12.60 12.46 7.74
N ALA A 6 -13.09 11.99 6.58
CA ALA A 6 -14.32 11.21 6.50
C ALA A 6 -14.07 9.69 6.61
N ALA A 7 -12.88 9.22 6.20
CA ALA A 7 -12.58 7.80 6.09
C ALA A 7 -12.59 7.07 7.45
N ASP A 8 -13.22 5.91 7.50
CA ASP A 8 -13.10 4.93 8.58
C ASP A 8 -12.05 3.87 8.24
N VAL A 9 -11.88 3.57 6.93
CA VAL A 9 -10.81 2.74 6.38
C VAL A 9 -10.23 3.47 5.18
N LEU A 10 -8.91 3.64 5.16
CA LEU A 10 -8.17 4.22 4.04
C LEU A 10 -7.29 3.16 3.40
N SER A 11 -7.61 2.75 2.17
CA SER A 11 -6.82 1.77 1.42
C SER A 11 -6.06 2.46 0.28
N LEU A 12 -4.73 2.25 0.23
CA LEU A 12 -3.82 2.87 -0.71
C LEU A 12 -3.55 1.93 -1.89
N HIS A 13 -3.81 2.42 -3.11
CA HIS A 13 -3.65 1.70 -4.38
C HIS A 13 -2.97 2.55 -5.46
N CYS A 14 -2.43 3.72 -5.09
CA CYS A 14 -1.77 4.63 -6.03
C CYS A 14 -0.37 4.12 -6.41
N PRO A 15 0.12 4.43 -7.62
CA PRO A 15 1.51 4.19 -7.99
C PRO A 15 2.45 5.09 -7.18
N LEU A 16 3.71 4.67 -7.05
CA LEU A 16 4.76 5.51 -6.48
C LEU A 16 5.21 6.54 -7.52
N THR A 17 5.06 7.81 -7.20
CA THR A 17 5.48 8.96 -8.00
C THR A 17 6.04 10.05 -7.07
N ASN A 18 6.65 11.07 -7.64
CA ASN A 18 7.09 12.22 -6.84
C ASN A 18 5.95 12.91 -6.06
N GLU A 19 4.71 12.76 -6.51
CA GLU A 19 3.52 13.33 -5.87
C GLU A 19 2.96 12.44 -4.77
N THR A 20 3.27 11.14 -4.78
CA THR A 20 2.73 10.15 -3.84
C THR A 20 3.74 9.69 -2.78
N VAL A 21 5.03 10.04 -2.92
CA VAL A 21 6.02 9.83 -1.86
C VAL A 21 5.61 10.59 -0.60
N GLY A 22 5.50 9.87 0.53
CA GLY A 22 5.12 10.45 1.81
C GLY A 22 3.71 11.03 1.85
N LEU A 23 2.83 10.62 0.92
CA LEU A 23 1.45 11.11 0.84
C LEU A 23 0.69 10.99 2.17
N ILE A 24 0.93 9.91 2.89
CA ILE A 24 0.41 9.68 4.23
C ILE A 24 1.52 9.94 5.25
N GLY A 25 1.76 11.22 5.49
CA GLY A 25 2.70 11.71 6.50
C GLY A 25 1.99 12.35 7.70
N HIS A 26 2.74 13.08 8.52
CA HIS A 26 2.25 13.72 9.74
C HIS A 26 0.98 14.57 9.55
N GLU A 27 0.94 15.39 8.50
CA GLU A 27 -0.22 16.27 8.22
C GLU A 27 -1.47 15.49 7.85
N ALA A 28 -1.31 14.44 7.04
CA ALA A 28 -2.42 13.57 6.66
C ALA A 28 -2.97 12.81 7.87
N LEU A 29 -2.08 12.23 8.68
CA LEU A 29 -2.44 11.49 9.89
C LEU A 29 -3.11 12.38 10.97
N ALA A 30 -2.71 13.66 11.05
CA ALA A 30 -3.25 14.60 12.04
C ALA A 30 -4.72 14.95 11.81
N VAL A 31 -5.23 14.81 10.59
CA VAL A 31 -6.63 15.17 10.24
C VAL A 31 -7.57 13.97 10.17
N MET A 32 -7.04 12.76 10.26
CA MET A 32 -7.82 11.52 10.21
C MET A 32 -8.58 11.26 11.52
N LYS A 33 -9.61 10.41 11.43
CA LYS A 33 -10.35 9.95 12.62
C LYS A 33 -9.45 9.11 13.53
N PRO A 34 -9.61 9.19 14.85
CA PRO A 34 -8.87 8.33 15.78
C PRO A 34 -9.17 6.84 15.62
N THR A 35 -10.25 6.49 14.95
CA THR A 35 -10.67 5.10 14.69
C THR A 35 -10.25 4.60 13.32
N VAL A 36 -9.62 5.42 12.47
CA VAL A 36 -9.27 5.04 11.10
C VAL A 36 -8.30 3.85 11.09
N VAL A 37 -8.52 2.95 10.14
CA VAL A 37 -7.57 1.88 9.81
C VAL A 37 -6.95 2.19 8.45
N ILE A 38 -5.62 2.19 8.38
CA ILE A 38 -4.87 2.42 7.15
C ILE A 38 -4.44 1.08 6.57
N ILE A 39 -4.68 0.88 5.26
CA ILE A 39 -4.25 -0.31 4.53
C ILE A 39 -3.32 0.14 3.41
N ASN A 40 -2.07 -0.37 3.40
CA ASN A 40 -1.13 -0.11 2.32
C ASN A 40 -0.74 -1.41 1.61
N VAL A 41 -1.24 -1.56 0.38
CA VAL A 41 -0.89 -2.62 -0.57
C VAL A 41 -0.32 -2.03 -1.86
N ALA A 42 0.09 -0.77 -1.83
CA ALA A 42 0.63 -0.03 -2.97
C ALA A 42 2.16 -0.08 -3.00
N ARG A 43 2.83 0.86 -2.31
CA ARG A 43 4.29 0.91 -2.11
C ARG A 43 4.59 1.49 -0.74
N GLY A 44 5.69 1.04 -0.12
CA GLY A 44 6.09 1.48 1.22
C GLY A 44 6.25 2.98 1.32
N GLU A 45 6.93 3.58 0.35
CA GLU A 45 7.27 5.01 0.32
C GLU A 45 6.06 5.95 0.20
N VAL A 46 4.87 5.43 -0.09
CA VAL A 46 3.62 6.23 -0.08
C VAL A 46 3.26 6.67 1.35
N VAL A 47 3.74 5.94 2.34
CA VAL A 47 3.52 6.22 3.76
C VAL A 47 4.85 6.60 4.42
N ASP A 48 4.84 7.66 5.20
CA ASP A 48 5.93 7.96 6.13
C ASP A 48 5.82 6.98 7.33
N GLU A 49 6.70 5.98 7.35
CA GLU A 49 6.67 4.89 8.34
C GLU A 49 6.95 5.39 9.76
N ASP A 50 7.80 6.40 9.93
CA ASP A 50 8.08 7.01 11.23
C ASP A 50 6.85 7.75 11.76
N ALA A 51 6.20 8.55 10.92
CA ALA A 51 4.98 9.26 11.27
C ALA A 51 3.84 8.28 11.59
N LEU A 52 3.70 7.20 10.81
CA LEU A 52 2.68 6.17 11.04
C LEU A 52 2.94 5.42 12.36
N ALA A 53 4.17 4.97 12.60
CA ALA A 53 4.54 4.28 13.84
C ALA A 53 4.29 5.14 15.07
N LEU A 54 4.61 6.45 14.99
CA LEU A 54 4.33 7.40 16.05
C LEU A 54 2.82 7.56 16.29
N ALA A 55 2.03 7.72 15.23
CA ALA A 55 0.57 7.86 15.34
C ALA A 55 -0.09 6.62 15.95
N LEU A 56 0.37 5.42 15.60
CA LEU A 56 -0.08 4.15 16.17
C LEU A 56 0.29 4.03 17.66
N LYS A 57 1.53 4.34 18.02
CA LYS A 57 2.04 4.31 19.39
C LYS A 57 1.27 5.27 20.31
N GLU A 58 0.94 6.45 19.81
CA GLU A 58 0.17 7.46 20.54
C GLU A 58 -1.34 7.21 20.52
N GLY A 59 -1.81 6.19 19.81
CA GLY A 59 -3.25 5.90 19.68
C GLY A 59 -4.03 6.97 18.90
N ARG A 60 -3.35 7.75 18.04
CA ARG A 60 -3.98 8.78 17.19
C ARG A 60 -4.78 8.21 16.03
N ILE A 61 -4.52 6.94 15.66
CA ILE A 61 -5.30 6.18 14.68
C ILE A 61 -5.64 4.81 15.23
N GLY A 62 -6.65 4.17 14.64
CA GLY A 62 -7.21 2.91 15.12
C GLY A 62 -6.32 1.69 14.84
N GLY A 63 -5.61 1.68 13.71
CA GLY A 63 -4.74 0.57 13.32
C GLY A 63 -4.18 0.70 11.92
N ALA A 64 -3.36 -0.27 11.52
CA ALA A 64 -2.81 -0.36 10.17
C ALA A 64 -2.63 -1.81 9.70
N SER A 65 -2.77 -2.05 8.39
CA SER A 65 -2.40 -3.29 7.72
C SER A 65 -1.48 -2.95 6.54
N LEU A 66 -0.24 -3.42 6.59
CA LEU A 66 0.80 -3.04 5.64
C LEU A 66 1.40 -4.29 5.01
N ASP A 67 1.35 -4.35 3.69
CA ASP A 67 1.95 -5.44 2.90
C ASP A 67 3.26 -5.01 2.21
N VAL A 68 3.56 -3.71 2.25
CA VAL A 68 4.71 -3.08 1.58
C VAL A 68 5.45 -2.13 2.52
N PHE A 69 6.77 -2.01 2.37
CA PHE A 69 7.65 -1.28 3.28
C PHE A 69 8.75 -0.52 2.53
N ILE A 70 9.31 0.50 3.18
CA ILE A 70 10.55 1.13 2.71
C ILE A 70 11.71 0.16 3.00
N GLY A 71 12.40 -0.27 1.94
CA GLY A 71 13.52 -1.20 2.06
C GLY A 71 13.08 -2.63 2.41
N GLU A 72 12.44 -3.31 1.46
CA GLU A 72 12.03 -4.71 1.58
C GLU A 72 13.21 -5.70 1.39
N PRO A 73 13.23 -6.81 2.16
CA PRO A 73 12.30 -7.17 3.23
C PRO A 73 12.42 -6.29 4.47
N ILE A 74 11.28 -6.11 5.19
CA ILE A 74 11.27 -5.32 6.43
C ILE A 74 12.33 -5.82 7.42
N THR A 75 13.08 -4.90 8.02
CA THR A 75 14.15 -5.23 8.97
C THR A 75 13.71 -5.00 10.42
N PRO A 76 14.36 -5.66 11.41
CA PRO A 76 14.05 -5.44 12.82
C PRO A 76 14.18 -3.99 13.31
N GLY A 77 14.97 -3.16 12.60
CA GLY A 77 15.11 -1.73 12.90
C GLY A 77 14.02 -0.82 12.35
N ASN A 78 13.09 -1.36 11.54
CA ASN A 78 11.99 -0.58 11.02
C ASN A 78 11.04 -0.16 12.17
N PRO A 79 10.61 1.13 12.24
CA PRO A 79 9.79 1.64 13.33
C PRO A 79 8.45 0.92 13.50
N LEU A 80 7.90 0.38 12.42
CA LEU A 80 6.65 -0.37 12.42
C LEU A 80 6.75 -1.71 13.18
N MET A 81 7.96 -2.30 13.25
CA MET A 81 8.16 -3.54 14.02
C MET A 81 7.92 -3.32 15.53
N ALA A 82 8.17 -2.13 16.04
CA ALA A 82 7.97 -1.80 17.45
C ALA A 82 6.48 -1.64 17.83
N VAL A 83 5.61 -1.47 16.84
CA VAL A 83 4.16 -1.31 17.03
C VAL A 83 3.34 -2.47 16.45
N ALA A 84 4.00 -3.48 15.90
CA ALA A 84 3.35 -4.70 15.42
C ALA A 84 2.62 -5.42 16.55
N GLY A 85 1.39 -5.88 16.31
CA GLY A 85 0.56 -6.53 17.34
C GLY A 85 -0.93 -6.40 17.05
N ASP A 86 -1.75 -6.32 18.08
CA ASP A 86 -3.21 -6.40 17.99
C ASP A 86 -3.86 -5.42 17.00
N LYS A 87 -3.25 -4.25 16.79
CA LYS A 87 -3.77 -3.19 15.91
C LYS A 87 -2.98 -3.01 14.62
N VAL A 88 -1.88 -3.74 14.46
CA VAL A 88 -0.97 -3.59 13.30
C VAL A 88 -0.64 -4.94 12.73
N VAL A 89 -1.07 -5.16 11.48
CA VAL A 89 -0.78 -6.37 10.71
C VAL A 89 0.27 -6.04 9.65
N LEU A 90 1.35 -6.82 9.63
CA LEU A 90 2.44 -6.70 8.65
C LEU A 90 2.52 -8.01 7.86
N THR A 91 2.55 -7.93 6.52
CA THR A 91 2.69 -9.08 5.62
C THR A 91 3.82 -8.84 4.63
N PRO A 92 4.52 -9.89 4.15
CA PRO A 92 5.77 -9.75 3.39
C PRO A 92 5.53 -9.58 1.88
N HIS A 93 4.84 -8.50 1.46
CA HIS A 93 4.56 -8.12 0.08
C HIS A 93 3.90 -9.27 -0.73
N MET A 94 2.82 -9.80 -0.22
CA MET A 94 2.12 -10.93 -0.84
C MET A 94 0.63 -10.73 -1.10
N ALA A 95 0.13 -9.49 -0.99
CA ALA A 95 -1.28 -9.18 -1.27
C ALA A 95 -1.69 -9.54 -2.72
N GLY A 96 -0.73 -9.48 -3.67
CA GLY A 96 -0.94 -9.91 -5.06
C GLY A 96 -0.67 -11.40 -5.34
N ALA A 97 -0.26 -12.20 -4.35
CA ALA A 97 0.18 -13.58 -4.54
C ALA A 97 -0.95 -14.63 -4.43
N THR A 98 -2.20 -14.24 -4.71
CA THR A 98 -3.30 -15.20 -4.76
C THR A 98 -3.29 -16.00 -6.06
N MET A 99 -3.84 -17.21 -6.05
CA MET A 99 -3.93 -18.07 -7.24
C MET A 99 -4.69 -17.36 -8.38
N GLU A 100 -5.78 -16.68 -8.05
CA GLU A 100 -6.60 -15.94 -9.02
C GLU A 100 -5.82 -14.76 -9.63
N SER A 101 -5.02 -14.05 -8.84
CA SER A 101 -4.17 -12.96 -9.32
C SER A 101 -3.10 -13.48 -10.26
N GLN A 102 -2.41 -14.56 -9.88
CA GLN A 102 -1.37 -15.18 -10.70
C GLN A 102 -1.94 -15.70 -12.03
N MET A 103 -3.08 -16.36 -12.01
CA MET A 103 -3.74 -16.83 -13.23
C MET A 103 -4.13 -15.67 -14.15
N ARG A 104 -4.64 -14.56 -13.59
CA ARG A 104 -4.96 -13.35 -14.37
C ARG A 104 -3.72 -12.76 -15.04
N ILE A 105 -2.62 -12.64 -14.29
CA ILE A 105 -1.35 -12.11 -14.82
C ILE A 105 -0.85 -12.98 -15.96
N ILE A 106 -0.80 -14.30 -15.79
CA ILE A 106 -0.35 -15.25 -16.81
C ILE A 106 -1.23 -15.15 -18.06
N THR A 107 -2.55 -15.21 -17.91
CA THR A 107 -3.50 -15.14 -19.02
C THR A 107 -3.32 -13.85 -19.81
N MET A 108 -3.32 -12.71 -19.13
CA MET A 108 -3.17 -11.40 -19.77
C MET A 108 -1.79 -11.26 -20.45
N THR A 109 -0.74 -11.81 -19.86
CA THR A 109 0.60 -11.79 -20.48
C THR A 109 0.61 -12.59 -21.78
N VAL A 110 0.02 -13.80 -21.79
CA VAL A 110 -0.06 -14.64 -22.99
C VAL A 110 -0.93 -13.99 -24.08
N GLU A 111 -2.07 -13.41 -23.69
CA GLU A 111 -2.96 -12.69 -24.62
C GLU A 111 -2.27 -11.48 -25.27
N ASN A 112 -1.54 -10.68 -24.48
CA ASN A 112 -0.77 -9.55 -24.99
C ASN A 112 0.36 -9.99 -25.93
N LEU A 113 1.07 -11.06 -25.58
CA LEU A 113 2.12 -11.61 -26.43
C LEU A 113 1.55 -12.10 -27.77
N ALA A 114 0.43 -12.83 -27.74
CA ALA A 114 -0.25 -13.28 -28.95
C ALA A 114 -0.73 -12.10 -29.80
N ALA A 115 -1.30 -11.07 -29.19
CA ALA A 115 -1.73 -9.86 -29.90
C ALA A 115 -0.57 -9.21 -30.66
N VAL A 116 0.59 -9.04 -30.02
CA VAL A 116 1.78 -8.46 -30.64
C VAL A 116 2.29 -9.32 -31.81
N ILE A 117 2.35 -10.64 -31.65
CA ILE A 117 2.77 -11.58 -32.71
C ILE A 117 1.82 -11.51 -33.90
N GLU A 118 0.53 -11.34 -33.69
CA GLU A 118 -0.50 -11.24 -34.71
C GLU A 118 -0.64 -9.81 -35.31
N GLY A 119 0.17 -8.86 -34.87
CA GLY A 119 0.12 -7.46 -35.30
C GLY A 119 -1.09 -6.68 -34.78
N ARG A 120 -1.73 -7.17 -33.70
CA ARG A 120 -2.82 -6.50 -32.98
C ARG A 120 -2.26 -5.67 -31.82
N GLU A 121 -3.01 -4.67 -31.41
CA GLU A 121 -2.66 -3.87 -30.25
C GLU A 121 -2.84 -4.69 -28.94
N PRO A 122 -1.84 -4.71 -28.03
CA PRO A 122 -1.97 -5.37 -26.74
C PRO A 122 -2.96 -4.65 -25.82
N ILE A 123 -3.55 -5.40 -24.91
CA ILE A 123 -4.48 -4.87 -23.90
C ILE A 123 -3.66 -4.13 -22.82
N ASN A 124 -4.16 -3.00 -22.35
CA ASN A 124 -3.54 -2.20 -21.27
C ASN A 124 -2.14 -1.67 -21.60
N LEU A 125 -1.92 -1.21 -22.82
CA LEU A 125 -0.68 -0.55 -23.20
C LEU A 125 -0.48 0.71 -22.35
N VAL A 126 0.68 0.80 -21.68
CA VAL A 126 1.09 1.99 -20.93
C VAL A 126 1.93 2.86 -21.87
N THR A 127 1.47 4.09 -22.14
CA THR A 127 2.15 5.09 -23.00
C THR A 127 2.76 6.19 -22.14
#